data_64c04a8fbebdb4e7205064a40330968c
#
_entry.id   64c04a8fbebdb4e7205064a40330968c
#
_cell.length_a   1.000
_cell.length_b   1.000
_cell.length_c   1.000
_cell.angle_alpha   90.00
_cell.angle_beta   90.00
_cell.angle_gamma   90.00
#
_symmetry.space_group_name_H-M   'P 1'
#
loop_
_entity.id
_entity.type
_entity.pdbx_description
1 polymer ?
#
loop_
_entity_poly.entity_id
_entity_poly.type
_entity_poly.pdbx_seq_one_letter_code
_entity_poly.pdbx_strand_id
1 'polypeptide(L)'
;MTNADLTEVQYFANSLGVGLTIDGRNGYFTRRFCKMFQDTFQIGDYSGVGRLVVDGIPGPKTLEAMRICKAEGGRVSRHFHYKEFRNKGSLTPTVSNHVIRLERELVEGLERLRKVAGPIHIASGYRSPVHNRAIGGVSNSQHTYGRAVDLHRSRMRSNVTEAQARAAGFSGVGIESRSNNSVIHLDVRPTPTRWYYR
;
A
#
# COMPACT_ATOMS: atom_id res chain seq x y z
N MET A 1 21.48 -9.19 15.08
CA MET A 1 20.89 -7.90 14.68
C MET A 1 21.49 -6.82 15.56
N THR A 2 22.16 -5.88 14.99
CA THR A 2 22.84 -4.78 15.70
C THR A 2 21.97 -3.53 15.71
N ASN A 3 22.33 -2.54 16.54
CA ASN A 3 21.67 -1.22 16.49
C ASN A 3 21.85 -0.56 15.10
N ALA A 4 22.98 -0.82 14.43
CA ALA A 4 23.24 -0.33 13.07
C ALA A 4 22.24 -0.91 12.05
N ASP A 5 21.93 -2.20 12.13
CA ASP A 5 20.95 -2.85 11.26
C ASP A 5 19.56 -2.23 11.44
N LEU A 6 19.17 -1.95 12.68
CA LEU A 6 17.86 -1.33 12.99
C LEU A 6 17.79 0.12 12.53
N THR A 7 18.89 0.85 12.63
CA THR A 7 19.00 2.21 12.09
C THR A 7 18.85 2.20 10.58
N GLU A 8 19.48 1.25 9.88
CA GLU A 8 19.30 1.07 8.43
C GLU A 8 17.84 0.82 8.06
N VAL A 9 17.15 -0.05 8.80
CA VAL A 9 15.71 -0.32 8.62
C VAL A 9 14.88 0.96 8.77
N GLN A 10 15.16 1.76 9.80
CA GLN A 10 14.42 2.99 10.07
C GLN A 10 14.66 4.05 8.98
N TYR A 11 15.90 4.19 8.50
CA TYR A 11 16.20 5.04 7.34
C TYR A 11 15.49 4.55 6.08
N PHE A 12 15.52 3.25 5.81
CA PHE A 12 14.81 2.68 4.67
C PHE A 12 13.29 2.96 4.77
N ALA A 13 12.67 2.70 5.91
CA ALA A 13 11.26 2.98 6.15
C ALA A 13 10.93 4.46 5.89
N ASN A 14 11.78 5.36 6.35
CA ASN A 14 11.59 6.80 6.17
C ASN A 14 11.77 7.23 4.72
N SER A 15 12.61 6.55 3.94
CA SER A 15 12.69 6.77 2.49
C SER A 15 11.40 6.40 1.74
N LEU A 16 10.59 5.51 2.33
CA LEU A 16 9.25 5.17 1.84
C LEU A 16 8.14 6.09 2.41
N GLY A 17 8.50 7.07 3.26
CA GLY A 17 7.58 8.02 3.86
C GLY A 17 6.88 7.54 5.13
N VAL A 18 7.47 6.59 5.87
CA VAL A 18 6.85 6.00 7.08
C VAL A 18 6.96 6.89 8.32
N GLY A 19 8.03 7.65 8.47
CA GLY A 19 8.23 8.59 9.59
C GLY A 19 8.56 7.91 10.92
N LEU A 20 9.43 6.89 10.90
CA LEU A 20 9.94 6.24 12.12
C LEU A 20 10.97 7.14 12.82
N THR A 21 11.00 7.07 14.16
CA THR A 21 12.13 7.57 14.95
C THR A 21 13.37 6.72 14.66
N ILE A 22 14.49 7.38 14.38
CA ILE A 22 15.77 6.69 14.13
C ILE A 22 16.49 6.58 15.47
N ASP A 23 16.25 5.48 16.19
CA ASP A 23 16.79 5.21 17.51
C ASP A 23 17.56 3.88 17.62
N GLY A 24 17.66 3.12 16.51
CA GLY A 24 18.30 1.82 16.47
C GLY A 24 17.58 0.73 17.30
N ARG A 25 16.30 0.92 17.63
CA ARG A 25 15.51 -0.01 18.43
C ARG A 25 14.40 -0.66 17.60
N ASN A 26 14.17 -1.96 17.82
CA ASN A 26 13.04 -2.66 17.22
C ASN A 26 11.76 -2.44 18.04
N GLY A 27 11.35 -1.18 18.18
CA GLY A 27 10.13 -0.78 18.86
C GLY A 27 8.86 -1.21 18.11
N TYR A 28 7.70 -0.89 18.69
CA TYR A 28 6.38 -1.28 18.16
C TYR A 28 6.21 -0.88 16.68
N PHE A 29 6.53 0.36 16.31
CA PHE A 29 6.33 0.86 14.96
C PHE A 29 7.35 0.28 13.96
N THR A 30 8.62 0.12 14.37
CA THR A 30 9.64 -0.53 13.53
C THR A 30 9.25 -1.97 13.25
N ARG A 31 8.83 -2.73 14.26
CA ARG A 31 8.34 -4.11 14.09
C ARG A 31 7.12 -4.19 13.18
N ARG A 32 6.19 -3.26 13.33
CA ARG A 32 5.00 -3.21 12.49
C ARG A 32 5.33 -2.91 11.03
N PHE A 33 6.26 -1.98 10.78
CA PHE A 33 6.79 -1.72 9.45
C PHE A 33 7.44 -2.97 8.86
N CYS A 34 8.31 -3.66 9.63
CA CYS A 34 8.95 -4.89 9.18
C CYS A 34 7.91 -5.95 8.78
N LYS A 35 6.86 -6.16 9.60
CA LYS A 35 5.78 -7.10 9.25
C LYS A 35 5.09 -6.73 7.94
N MET A 36 4.72 -5.47 7.76
CA MET A 36 4.12 -4.99 6.52
C MET A 36 5.04 -5.21 5.32
N PHE A 37 6.33 -4.87 5.46
CA PHE A 37 7.31 -5.07 4.40
C PHE A 37 7.53 -6.56 4.08
N GLN A 38 7.71 -7.39 5.09
CA GLN A 38 7.88 -8.84 4.95
C GLN A 38 6.69 -9.51 4.27
N ASP A 39 5.48 -9.03 4.54
CA ASP A 39 4.27 -9.55 3.92
C ASP A 39 4.11 -9.09 2.46
N THR A 40 4.41 -7.83 2.17
CA THR A 40 4.10 -7.22 0.87
C THR A 40 5.26 -7.18 -0.11
N PHE A 41 6.51 -7.29 0.35
CA PHE A 41 7.65 -7.32 -0.55
C PHE A 41 7.60 -8.55 -1.46
N GLN A 42 7.88 -8.36 -2.74
CA GLN A 42 7.90 -9.42 -3.76
C GLN A 42 6.56 -10.05 -4.13
N ILE A 43 5.52 -9.27 -4.17
CA ILE A 43 4.32 -9.75 -4.84
C ILE A 43 4.65 -9.99 -6.32
N GLY A 44 4.68 -11.26 -6.72
CA GLY A 44 5.02 -11.69 -8.08
C GLY A 44 6.48 -12.09 -8.31
N ASP A 45 7.25 -12.32 -7.23
CA ASP A 45 8.62 -12.90 -7.23
C ASP A 45 9.58 -12.34 -8.30
N TYR A 46 9.66 -11.00 -8.37
CA TYR A 46 10.51 -10.34 -9.36
C TYR A 46 11.97 -10.17 -8.93
N SER A 47 12.32 -10.40 -7.65
CA SER A 47 13.65 -10.09 -7.09
C SER A 47 14.51 -11.33 -6.78
N GLY A 48 13.93 -12.52 -6.83
CA GLY A 48 14.66 -13.77 -6.54
C GLY A 48 14.96 -14.03 -5.05
N VAL A 49 14.61 -13.12 -4.11
CA VAL A 49 14.83 -13.32 -2.66
C VAL A 49 13.91 -14.41 -2.09
N GLY A 50 12.77 -14.67 -2.74
CA GLY A 50 11.75 -15.56 -2.26
C GLY A 50 10.94 -14.99 -1.06
N ARG A 51 9.97 -15.72 -0.58
CA ARG A 51 9.07 -15.24 0.47
C ARG A 51 9.79 -15.00 1.79
N LEU A 52 9.52 -13.88 2.43
CA LEU A 52 10.02 -13.54 3.76
C LEU A 52 9.11 -14.12 4.85
N VAL A 53 9.68 -14.41 6.02
CA VAL A 53 8.91 -14.75 7.23
C VAL A 53 8.34 -13.47 7.82
N VAL A 54 7.04 -13.43 8.08
CA VAL A 54 6.33 -12.25 8.60
C VAL A 54 6.34 -12.26 10.13
N ASP A 55 7.50 -12.00 10.72
CA ASP A 55 7.71 -12.01 12.18
C ASP A 55 7.94 -10.60 12.77
N GLY A 56 8.27 -9.64 11.91
CA GLY A 56 8.61 -8.26 12.32
C GLY A 56 10.06 -8.13 12.79
N ILE A 57 10.89 -9.13 12.53
CA ILE A 57 12.31 -9.13 12.87
C ILE A 57 13.11 -8.96 11.58
N PRO A 58 13.85 -7.87 11.40
CA PRO A 58 14.61 -7.63 10.17
C PRO A 58 15.93 -8.44 10.17
N GLY A 59 15.80 -9.76 10.04
CA GLY A 59 16.94 -10.65 9.87
C GLY A 59 17.69 -10.41 8.55
N PRO A 60 18.82 -11.11 8.31
CA PRO A 60 19.70 -10.88 7.15
C PRO A 60 18.94 -10.88 5.82
N LYS A 61 18.03 -11.83 5.63
CA LYS A 61 17.20 -11.93 4.41
C LYS A 61 16.26 -10.74 4.24
N THR A 62 15.70 -10.23 5.34
CA THR A 62 14.83 -9.03 5.32
C THR A 62 15.65 -7.78 4.99
N LEU A 63 16.85 -7.64 5.55
CA LEU A 63 17.75 -6.52 5.26
C LEU A 63 18.22 -6.53 3.79
N GLU A 64 18.58 -7.70 3.26
CA GLU A 64 18.90 -7.87 1.84
C GLU A 64 17.72 -7.44 0.96
N ALA A 65 16.51 -7.91 1.27
CA ALA A 65 15.29 -7.54 0.57
C ALA A 65 15.03 -6.01 0.60
N MET A 66 15.30 -5.35 1.74
CA MET A 66 15.17 -3.89 1.86
C MET A 66 16.20 -3.15 0.98
N ARG A 67 17.42 -3.65 0.90
CA ARG A 67 18.48 -3.09 0.03
C ARG A 67 18.11 -3.22 -1.45
N ILE A 68 17.63 -4.39 -1.86
CA ILE A 68 17.12 -4.63 -3.22
C ILE A 68 15.93 -3.70 -3.52
N CYS A 69 14.94 -3.65 -2.65
CA CYS A 69 13.79 -2.77 -2.80
C CYS A 69 14.20 -1.30 -2.95
N LYS A 70 15.17 -0.84 -2.15
CA LYS A 70 15.73 0.52 -2.24
C LYS A 70 16.41 0.76 -3.58
N ALA A 71 17.25 -0.17 -4.03
CA ALA A 71 17.93 -0.08 -5.32
C ALA A 71 16.97 -0.01 -6.50
N GLU A 72 15.80 -0.65 -6.37
CA GLU A 72 14.72 -0.62 -7.37
C GLU A 72 13.71 0.52 -7.16
N GLY A 73 14.06 1.56 -6.41
CA GLY A 73 13.23 2.74 -6.20
C GLY A 73 11.98 2.51 -5.34
N GLY A 74 12.00 1.51 -4.46
CA GLY A 74 10.90 1.21 -3.53
C GLY A 74 9.78 0.37 -4.17
N ARG A 75 10.11 -0.57 -5.03
CA ARG A 75 9.17 -1.47 -5.71
C ARG A 75 8.55 -2.46 -4.73
N VAL A 76 7.21 -2.56 -4.70
CA VAL A 76 6.46 -3.53 -3.90
C VAL A 76 6.08 -4.77 -4.70
N SER A 77 5.83 -4.60 -6.00
CA SER A 77 5.48 -5.66 -6.93
C SER A 77 6.03 -5.34 -8.32
N ARG A 78 5.74 -6.18 -9.31
CA ARG A 78 6.27 -6.00 -10.67
C ARG A 78 6.01 -4.61 -11.27
N HIS A 79 4.84 -4.02 -10.98
CA HIS A 79 4.41 -2.77 -11.62
C HIS A 79 4.11 -1.64 -10.63
N PHE A 80 4.15 -1.89 -9.32
CA PHE A 80 3.80 -0.90 -8.31
C PHE A 80 4.97 -0.63 -7.35
N HIS A 81 4.99 0.61 -6.82
CA HIS A 81 5.96 1.06 -5.83
C HIS A 81 5.27 1.47 -4.54
N TYR A 82 5.91 1.28 -3.38
CA TYR A 82 5.37 1.70 -2.07
C TYR A 82 4.92 3.16 -2.04
N LYS A 83 5.64 4.05 -2.74
CA LYS A 83 5.31 5.49 -2.79
C LYS A 83 3.93 5.79 -3.38
N GLU A 84 3.37 4.90 -4.20
CA GLU A 84 2.05 5.08 -4.78
C GLU A 84 0.94 4.89 -3.75
N PHE A 85 1.19 4.06 -2.72
CA PHE A 85 0.25 3.75 -1.65
C PHE A 85 0.39 4.66 -0.43
N ARG A 86 1.34 5.59 -0.41
CA ARG A 86 1.59 6.44 0.75
C ARG A 86 0.45 7.42 1.00
N ASN A 87 0.31 7.82 2.28
CA ASN A 87 -0.54 8.94 2.66
C ASN A 87 -0.09 10.23 1.96
N LYS A 88 -0.99 10.85 1.19
CA LYS A 88 -0.71 12.10 0.46
C LYS A 88 -0.97 13.36 1.28
N GLY A 89 -1.50 13.23 2.50
CA GLY A 89 -1.66 14.37 3.41
C GLY A 89 -0.30 14.94 3.81
N SER A 90 -0.28 16.25 4.15
CA SER A 90 0.92 16.94 4.60
C SER A 90 1.63 16.14 5.69
N LEU A 91 2.85 15.70 5.40
CA LEU A 91 3.72 15.04 6.37
C LEU A 91 4.30 16.11 7.29
N THR A 92 3.48 16.70 8.16
CA THR A 92 4.06 17.44 9.28
C THR A 92 4.73 16.43 10.22
N PRO A 93 5.88 16.77 10.83
CA PRO A 93 6.59 15.87 11.76
C PRO A 93 5.72 15.35 12.92
N THR A 94 4.63 16.02 13.24
CA THR A 94 3.65 15.65 14.25
C THR A 94 2.76 14.45 13.88
N VAL A 95 2.74 14.01 12.62
CA VAL A 95 2.01 12.82 12.17
C VAL A 95 2.96 11.61 12.02
N SER A 96 4.16 11.71 12.55
CA SER A 96 5.30 10.84 12.35
C SER A 96 5.16 9.38 12.87
N ASN A 97 4.05 9.02 13.48
CA ASN A 97 3.85 7.66 14.02
C ASN A 97 2.89 6.79 13.19
N HIS A 98 2.53 7.22 11.99
CA HIS A 98 1.68 6.42 11.13
C HIS A 98 2.51 5.59 10.16
N VAL A 99 2.79 4.37 10.60
CA VAL A 99 3.36 3.32 9.75
C VAL A 99 2.47 3.14 8.54
N ILE A 100 3.02 3.16 7.33
CA ILE A 100 2.31 2.77 6.12
C ILE A 100 1.70 1.39 6.37
N ARG A 101 0.41 1.29 6.15
CA ARG A 101 -0.30 0.01 6.10
C ARG A 101 -0.56 -0.30 4.65
N LEU A 102 -0.24 -1.50 4.26
CA LEU A 102 -0.52 -2.02 2.94
C LEU A 102 -0.78 -3.51 3.10
N GLU A 103 -1.87 -4.00 2.56
CA GLU A 103 -2.19 -5.41 2.57
C GLU A 103 -1.79 -6.07 1.24
N ARG A 104 -1.28 -7.29 1.35
CA ARG A 104 -0.84 -8.10 0.21
C ARG A 104 -1.93 -8.26 -0.83
N GLU A 105 -3.13 -8.61 -0.40
CA GLU A 105 -4.29 -8.88 -1.26
C GLU A 105 -4.66 -7.68 -2.13
N LEU A 106 -4.48 -6.45 -1.62
CA LEU A 106 -4.71 -5.23 -2.38
C LEU A 106 -3.74 -5.13 -3.56
N VAL A 107 -2.45 -5.35 -3.32
CA VAL A 107 -1.42 -5.25 -4.36
C VAL A 107 -1.54 -6.38 -5.38
N GLU A 108 -1.80 -7.60 -4.92
CA GLU A 108 -2.06 -8.75 -5.80
C GLU A 108 -3.30 -8.54 -6.67
N GLY A 109 -4.37 -7.97 -6.10
CA GLY A 109 -5.57 -7.59 -6.84
C GLY A 109 -5.26 -6.56 -7.93
N LEU A 110 -4.44 -5.55 -7.62
CA LEU A 110 -4.03 -4.53 -8.60
C LEU A 110 -3.17 -5.12 -9.72
N GLU A 111 -2.26 -6.05 -9.42
CA GLU A 111 -1.49 -6.76 -10.45
C GLU A 111 -2.39 -7.61 -11.36
N ARG A 112 -3.40 -8.30 -10.78
CA ARG A 112 -4.40 -9.03 -11.59
C ARG A 112 -5.24 -8.09 -12.44
N LEU A 113 -5.71 -6.99 -11.88
CA LEU A 113 -6.50 -5.99 -12.59
C LEU A 113 -5.71 -5.37 -13.75
N ARG A 114 -4.44 -5.05 -13.52
CA ARG A 114 -3.56 -4.49 -14.55
C ARG A 114 -3.40 -5.38 -15.77
N LYS A 115 -3.45 -6.72 -15.63
CA LYS A 115 -3.37 -7.66 -16.75
C LYS A 115 -4.55 -7.53 -17.72
N VAL A 116 -5.73 -7.16 -17.22
CA VAL A 116 -6.96 -7.09 -18.02
C VAL A 116 -7.39 -5.66 -18.36
N ALA A 117 -7.03 -4.68 -17.53
CA ALA A 117 -7.40 -3.28 -17.72
C ALA A 117 -6.23 -2.41 -18.25
N GLY A 118 -5.01 -2.97 -18.36
CA GLY A 118 -3.82 -2.22 -18.72
C GLY A 118 -3.25 -1.39 -17.56
N PRO A 119 -2.43 -0.37 -17.81
CA PRO A 119 -1.81 0.43 -16.79
C PRO A 119 -2.80 1.05 -15.81
N ILE A 120 -2.58 0.80 -14.50
CA ILE A 120 -3.37 1.35 -13.40
C ILE A 120 -2.60 2.51 -12.76
N HIS A 121 -3.29 3.61 -12.53
CA HIS A 121 -2.74 4.79 -11.85
C HIS A 121 -3.48 5.04 -10.54
N ILE A 122 -2.75 5.02 -9.42
CA ILE A 122 -3.29 5.19 -8.08
C ILE A 122 -3.33 6.69 -7.75
N ALA A 123 -4.52 7.20 -7.46
CA ALA A 123 -4.75 8.56 -7.00
C ALA A 123 -4.53 8.69 -5.48
N SER A 124 -5.00 7.71 -4.71
CA SER A 124 -4.89 7.66 -3.25
C SER A 124 -4.77 6.22 -2.78
N GLY A 125 -3.87 5.96 -1.84
CA GLY A 125 -3.71 4.66 -1.17
C GLY A 125 -4.03 4.76 0.31
N TYR A 126 -3.06 4.40 1.17
CA TYR A 126 -3.21 4.52 2.61
C TYR A 126 -3.51 5.97 3.04
N ARG A 127 -4.41 6.12 4.02
CA ARG A 127 -4.69 7.37 4.70
C ARG A 127 -4.52 7.20 6.20
N SER A 128 -3.73 8.07 6.82
CA SER A 128 -3.70 8.10 8.28
C SER A 128 -5.08 8.46 8.83
N PRO A 129 -5.47 7.99 10.03
CA PRO A 129 -6.75 8.36 10.63
C PRO A 129 -6.96 9.88 10.74
N VAL A 130 -5.88 10.63 11.02
CA VAL A 130 -5.90 12.10 11.08
C VAL A 130 -6.20 12.69 9.70
N HIS A 131 -5.48 12.26 8.67
CA HIS A 131 -5.71 12.74 7.31
C HIS A 131 -7.10 12.35 6.80
N ASN A 132 -7.53 11.10 7.03
CA ASN A 132 -8.86 10.63 6.64
C ASN A 132 -9.98 11.50 7.26
N ARG A 133 -9.85 11.86 8.53
CA ARG A 133 -10.79 12.77 9.21
C ARG A 133 -10.76 14.17 8.61
N ALA A 134 -9.57 14.71 8.33
CA ALA A 134 -9.40 16.06 7.78
C ALA A 134 -10.06 16.23 6.41
N ILE A 135 -10.15 15.16 5.61
CA ILE A 135 -10.81 15.17 4.29
C ILE A 135 -12.26 14.67 4.33
N GLY A 136 -12.86 14.52 5.52
CA GLY A 136 -14.25 14.07 5.68
C GLY A 136 -14.49 12.59 5.43
N GLY A 137 -13.43 11.75 5.46
CA GLY A 137 -13.58 10.32 5.27
C GLY A 137 -14.27 9.62 6.45
N VAL A 138 -15.00 8.54 6.17
CA VAL A 138 -15.69 7.75 7.20
C VAL A 138 -14.69 7.12 8.17
N SER A 139 -15.07 6.95 9.44
CA SER A 139 -14.18 6.49 10.50
C SER A 139 -13.60 5.09 10.27
N ASN A 140 -14.36 4.20 9.60
CA ASN A 140 -13.98 2.83 9.25
C ASN A 140 -13.48 2.70 7.80
N SER A 141 -12.94 3.77 7.22
CA SER A 141 -12.43 3.79 5.85
C SER A 141 -11.38 2.71 5.61
N GLN A 142 -11.52 1.94 4.52
CA GLN A 142 -10.57 0.89 4.16
C GLN A 142 -9.18 1.44 3.80
N HIS A 143 -9.08 2.71 3.43
CA HIS A 143 -7.80 3.40 3.27
C HIS A 143 -6.99 3.46 4.57
N THR A 144 -7.64 3.56 5.74
CA THR A 144 -6.93 3.61 7.02
C THR A 144 -6.36 2.26 7.45
N TYR A 145 -6.82 1.19 6.84
CA TYR A 145 -6.31 -0.17 7.04
C TYR A 145 -5.26 -0.58 5.99
N GLY A 146 -5.01 0.23 4.96
CA GLY A 146 -4.14 -0.13 3.84
C GLY A 146 -4.77 -1.14 2.87
N ARG A 147 -6.09 -1.19 2.84
CA ARG A 147 -6.91 -2.15 2.06
C ARG A 147 -7.57 -1.53 0.84
N ALA A 148 -7.34 -0.24 0.58
CA ALA A 148 -8.06 0.48 -0.47
C ALA A 148 -7.15 1.37 -1.30
N VAL A 149 -7.56 1.58 -2.55
CA VAL A 149 -7.03 2.60 -3.45
C VAL A 149 -8.15 3.33 -4.17
N ASP A 150 -7.92 4.60 -4.43
CA ASP A 150 -8.68 5.37 -5.41
C ASP A 150 -7.88 5.42 -6.72
N LEU A 151 -8.56 5.28 -7.86
CA LEU A 151 -7.96 5.26 -9.18
C LEU A 151 -7.92 6.66 -9.79
N HIS A 152 -6.85 6.97 -10.48
CA HIS A 152 -6.70 8.24 -11.21
C HIS A 152 -7.22 8.08 -12.64
N ARG A 153 -8.55 8.06 -12.80
CA ARG A 153 -9.24 7.75 -14.07
C ARG A 153 -8.69 8.54 -15.27
N SER A 154 -8.50 9.84 -15.13
CA SER A 154 -8.01 10.70 -16.23
C SER A 154 -6.61 10.35 -16.75
N ARG A 155 -5.86 9.51 -16.03
CA ARG A 155 -4.53 9.01 -16.45
C ARG A 155 -4.57 7.60 -17.00
N MET A 156 -5.73 6.94 -16.98
CA MET A 156 -5.91 5.58 -17.47
C MET A 156 -6.41 5.60 -18.92
N ARG A 157 -5.94 4.66 -19.73
CA ARG A 157 -6.34 4.55 -21.15
C ARG A 157 -7.79 4.09 -21.31
N SER A 158 -8.30 3.32 -20.38
CA SER A 158 -9.65 2.79 -20.37
C SER A 158 -10.25 2.80 -18.98
N ASN A 159 -11.56 2.84 -18.87
CA ASN A 159 -12.27 2.71 -17.61
C ASN A 159 -12.16 1.28 -17.09
N VAL A 160 -11.99 1.13 -15.79
CA VAL A 160 -12.13 -0.16 -15.10
C VAL A 160 -13.61 -0.43 -14.89
N THR A 161 -14.08 -1.59 -15.31
CA THR A 161 -15.44 -2.05 -15.03
C THR A 161 -15.54 -2.77 -13.70
N GLU A 162 -16.76 -2.83 -13.11
CA GLU A 162 -16.98 -3.61 -11.89
C GLU A 162 -16.65 -5.10 -12.10
N ALA A 163 -16.99 -5.67 -13.25
CA ALA A 163 -16.69 -7.07 -13.57
C ALA A 163 -15.19 -7.36 -13.54
N GLN A 164 -14.36 -6.48 -14.14
CA GLN A 164 -12.91 -6.58 -14.09
C GLN A 164 -12.37 -6.48 -12.65
N ALA A 165 -12.92 -5.53 -11.87
CA ALA A 165 -12.53 -5.36 -10.47
C ALA A 165 -12.86 -6.61 -9.64
N ARG A 166 -14.07 -7.16 -9.78
CA ARG A 166 -14.50 -8.40 -9.08
C ARG A 166 -13.64 -9.60 -9.48
N ALA A 167 -13.40 -9.79 -10.78
CA ALA A 167 -12.53 -10.85 -11.29
C ALA A 167 -11.09 -10.73 -10.78
N ALA A 168 -10.61 -9.52 -10.52
CA ALA A 168 -9.31 -9.25 -9.90
C ALA A 168 -9.28 -9.48 -8.38
N GLY A 169 -10.42 -9.78 -7.73
CA GLY A 169 -10.51 -10.11 -6.31
C GLY A 169 -10.90 -8.93 -5.40
N PHE A 170 -11.36 -7.81 -5.95
CA PHE A 170 -11.84 -6.70 -5.13
C PHE A 170 -13.26 -6.94 -4.64
N SER A 171 -13.45 -6.84 -3.35
CA SER A 171 -14.75 -7.00 -2.67
C SER A 171 -15.48 -5.66 -2.48
N GLY A 172 -14.76 -4.55 -2.30
CA GLY A 172 -15.32 -3.20 -2.27
C GLY A 172 -15.11 -2.48 -3.59
N VAL A 173 -16.21 -2.00 -4.21
CA VAL A 173 -16.16 -1.30 -5.50
C VAL A 173 -16.99 -0.03 -5.43
N GLY A 174 -16.31 1.12 -5.52
CA GLY A 174 -16.93 2.43 -5.65
C GLY A 174 -16.95 2.89 -7.10
N ILE A 175 -18.13 3.22 -7.59
CA ILE A 175 -18.38 3.62 -8.97
C ILE A 175 -18.65 5.13 -9.01
N GLU A 176 -18.12 5.82 -10.02
CA GLU A 176 -18.17 7.27 -10.10
C GLU A 176 -19.62 7.82 -10.07
N SER A 177 -20.49 7.27 -10.94
CA SER A 177 -21.92 7.62 -10.96
C SER A 177 -22.72 6.55 -11.70
N ARG A 178 -24.05 6.64 -11.64
CA ARG A 178 -24.95 5.74 -12.39
C ARG A 178 -24.87 5.94 -13.89
N SER A 179 -24.57 7.15 -14.35
CA SER A 179 -24.40 7.49 -15.76
C SER A 179 -23.01 7.13 -16.29
N ASN A 180 -22.01 7.07 -15.40
CA ASN A 180 -20.65 6.70 -15.73
C ASN A 180 -20.20 5.52 -14.85
N ASN A 181 -20.31 4.31 -15.37
CA ASN A 181 -20.00 3.06 -14.66
C ASN A 181 -18.49 2.83 -14.44
N SER A 182 -17.68 3.90 -14.41
CA SER A 182 -16.25 3.78 -14.14
C SER A 182 -15.99 3.52 -12.67
N VAL A 183 -15.21 2.50 -12.37
CA VAL A 183 -14.71 2.24 -11.04
C VAL A 183 -13.64 3.28 -10.69
N ILE A 184 -13.82 3.93 -9.55
CA ILE A 184 -12.90 4.94 -9.02
C ILE A 184 -12.34 4.57 -7.65
N HIS A 185 -12.93 3.59 -6.96
CA HIS A 185 -12.45 3.06 -5.70
C HIS A 185 -12.46 1.54 -5.70
N LEU A 186 -11.41 0.95 -5.14
CA LEU A 186 -11.23 -0.49 -5.00
C LEU A 186 -10.75 -0.82 -3.59
N ASP A 187 -11.32 -1.83 -2.96
CA ASP A 187 -10.79 -2.35 -1.70
C ASP A 187 -11.00 -3.86 -1.54
N VAL A 188 -10.26 -4.43 -0.59
CA VAL A 188 -10.26 -5.87 -0.25
C VAL A 188 -10.91 -6.12 1.12
N ARG A 189 -12.02 -5.42 1.41
CA ARG A 189 -12.79 -5.64 2.66
C ARG A 189 -13.35 -7.06 2.75
N PRO A 190 -13.61 -7.59 3.98
CA PRO A 190 -14.15 -8.95 4.13
C PRO A 190 -15.54 -9.15 3.51
N THR A 191 -16.40 -8.12 3.56
CA THR A 191 -17.77 -8.21 3.05
C THR A 191 -17.91 -7.46 1.74
N PRO A 192 -18.36 -8.12 0.65
CA PRO A 192 -18.56 -7.48 -0.64
C PRO A 192 -19.52 -6.29 -0.55
N THR A 193 -19.14 -5.18 -1.13
CA THR A 193 -19.91 -3.92 -1.11
C THR A 193 -19.75 -3.18 -2.44
N ARG A 194 -20.83 -2.53 -2.86
CA ARG A 194 -20.88 -1.67 -4.03
C ARG A 194 -21.59 -0.37 -3.69
N TRP A 195 -21.08 0.75 -4.18
CA TRP A 195 -21.77 2.04 -4.05
C TRP A 195 -21.45 2.95 -5.23
N TYR A 196 -22.27 4.00 -5.36
CA TYR A 196 -22.02 5.09 -6.29
C TYR A 196 -21.61 6.34 -5.52
N TYR A 197 -20.64 7.05 -6.03
CA TYR A 197 -20.38 8.41 -5.58
C TYR A 197 -21.48 9.34 -6.14
N ARG A 198 -21.86 10.33 -5.34
CA ARG A 198 -22.86 11.33 -5.72
C ARG A 198 -22.20 12.52 -6.40
#